data_b9e931512d99a18734ab04da376c28f0
#
_entry.id   b9e931512d99a18734ab04da376c28f0
#
_cell.length_a   1.000
_cell.length_b   1.000
_cell.length_c   1.000
_cell.angle_alpha   90.00
_cell.angle_beta   90.00
_cell.angle_gamma   90.00
#
_symmetry.space_group_name_H-M   'P 1'
#
loop_
_entity.id
_entity.type
_entity.pdbx_description
1 polymer ?
#
loop_
_entity_poly.entity_id
_entity_poly.type
_entity_poly.pdbx_seq_one_letter_code
_entity_poly.pdbx_strand_id
1 'polypeptide(L)'
;MAATLDRPRVKREVTVRCMNLGTEPRELKAGTIIGIYQPIDEDQIEDTEVQAKSILPGACQEHVTRCPAHVRPLLEQTRQVCETADQFARLAGLLIAYQDVFSKGDDDVGRTDVMEHSIPLIEGTRPIRQPPRRLGLEKDKEVERQVADLVQRGMVEPADGAWSSPVVLVRKKDQSWRLCVDYRRLNAATRKDAYPLPRIDDSLDALAGSMYFSTLDLVSGYWQVPLDQDAREKSAFVTRGGLWQWKVLPFGLTSAPATFERLMEKVLKGLQWQTLLLYLDDVIVFSKDFESHLERLAEVCQRFRSAQLKLRPEKCQLFQREVHYLGHVVSQHGVATDPAKIAAVRDWKTPRCTQEVKSFLGFVGYYRRFCPDFATIARPLNILSSKEVQFQWGAEEETAFQRLKTLLIEAPVLTYPDPSRQYILDTDASNEAAGAVLSQMVEGEERVVAYYSKTFSPPQRNYCVTRRELLAVVLATNHFRPYLYGQEFRLRTDHASLLWLYKRTEPSHQVARWLESLAEFRFQLEHRAGAKHGNADGLSRCADCSQCTRIENRDGGPTREELANGRPQVTAISLAPTVSDAELEQLQQAEGTPIAIARNSVLTGVTPDPLLVETSDLELTRLIALLPSYL
;
A
#
# COMPACT_ATOMS: atom_id res chain seq x y z
N MET A 1 -24.27 -27.54 -8.91
CA MET A 1 -22.89 -28.07 -8.85
C MET A 1 -22.22 -27.76 -10.17
N ALA A 2 -21.07 -27.13 -10.16
CA ALA A 2 -20.30 -26.89 -11.38
C ALA A 2 -19.61 -28.21 -11.79
N ALA A 3 -19.57 -28.52 -13.08
CA ALA A 3 -18.83 -29.64 -13.61
C ALA A 3 -17.34 -29.33 -13.51
N THR A 4 -16.57 -30.23 -12.92
CA THR A 4 -15.10 -30.14 -12.86
C THR A 4 -14.50 -31.27 -13.66
N LEU A 5 -13.56 -30.96 -14.55
CA LEU A 5 -12.73 -31.94 -15.24
C LEU A 5 -11.53 -32.28 -14.35
N ASP A 6 -11.37 -33.55 -13.98
CA ASP A 6 -10.23 -34.04 -13.22
C ASP A 6 -9.71 -35.37 -13.82
N ARG A 7 -8.40 -35.58 -13.86
CA ARG A 7 -7.80 -36.84 -14.31
C ARG A 7 -7.75 -37.83 -13.15
N PRO A 8 -8.28 -39.05 -13.30
CA PRO A 8 -8.22 -40.04 -12.24
C PRO A 8 -6.77 -40.41 -11.93
N ARG A 9 -6.34 -40.21 -10.69
CA ARG A 9 -5.08 -40.75 -10.19
C ARG A 9 -5.22 -42.27 -9.99
N VAL A 10 -4.11 -42.97 -10.02
CA VAL A 10 -3.94 -44.46 -10.05
C VAL A 10 -4.79 -45.26 -9.05
N LYS A 11 -5.52 -44.62 -8.12
CA LYS A 11 -6.36 -45.27 -7.09
C LYS A 11 -7.88 -45.13 -7.25
N ARG A 12 -8.40 -44.69 -8.38
CA ARG A 12 -9.87 -44.49 -8.59
C ARG A 12 -10.56 -43.51 -7.63
N GLU A 13 -9.83 -42.66 -6.92
CA GLU A 13 -10.37 -41.63 -6.06
C GLU A 13 -10.30 -40.28 -6.77
N VAL A 14 -11.43 -39.60 -6.90
CA VAL A 14 -11.54 -38.28 -7.50
C VAL A 14 -11.93 -37.28 -6.40
N THR A 15 -11.15 -36.22 -6.25
CA THR A 15 -11.47 -35.15 -5.30
C THR A 15 -12.47 -34.18 -5.92
N VAL A 16 -13.69 -34.13 -5.41
CA VAL A 16 -14.73 -33.22 -5.88
C VAL A 16 -14.88 -32.06 -4.92
N ARG A 17 -14.81 -30.83 -5.43
CA ARG A 17 -15.13 -29.63 -4.63
C ARG A 17 -16.64 -29.42 -4.64
N CYS A 18 -17.27 -29.46 -3.45
CA CYS A 18 -18.67 -29.16 -3.28
C CYS A 18 -18.83 -27.79 -2.61
N MET A 19 -19.71 -26.95 -3.15
CA MET A 19 -20.09 -25.68 -2.57
C MET A 19 -21.54 -25.78 -2.08
N ASN A 20 -21.79 -25.46 -0.81
CA ASN A 20 -23.13 -25.33 -0.28
C ASN A 20 -23.67 -23.94 -0.63
N LEU A 21 -24.64 -23.87 -1.54
CA LEU A 21 -25.33 -22.64 -1.94
C LEU A 21 -26.52 -22.29 -1.04
N GLY A 22 -26.78 -23.07 0.01
CA GLY A 22 -27.86 -22.83 0.97
C GLY A 22 -27.34 -22.08 2.21
N THR A 23 -28.26 -21.44 2.90
CA THR A 23 -27.98 -20.66 4.14
C THR A 23 -27.78 -21.55 5.37
N GLU A 24 -28.10 -22.84 5.32
CA GLU A 24 -27.94 -23.77 6.43
C GLU A 24 -26.81 -24.78 6.15
N PRO A 25 -25.98 -25.11 7.15
CA PRO A 25 -24.93 -26.13 7.01
C PRO A 25 -25.56 -27.50 6.73
N ARG A 26 -25.05 -28.20 5.71
CA ARG A 26 -25.49 -29.58 5.38
C ARG A 26 -24.35 -30.55 5.60
N GLU A 27 -24.61 -31.59 6.36
CA GLU A 27 -23.67 -32.67 6.58
C GLU A 27 -23.81 -33.73 5.47
N LEU A 28 -22.72 -34.04 4.79
CA LEU A 28 -22.64 -35.10 3.79
C LEU A 28 -22.14 -36.38 4.48
N LYS A 29 -23.01 -37.39 4.57
CA LYS A 29 -22.62 -38.68 5.13
C LYS A 29 -21.86 -39.52 4.09
N ALA A 30 -20.98 -40.38 4.57
CA ALA A 30 -20.29 -41.34 3.71
C ALA A 30 -21.31 -42.17 2.93
N GLY A 31 -21.14 -42.29 1.61
CA GLY A 31 -22.07 -42.96 0.70
C GLY A 31 -23.13 -42.05 0.04
N THR A 32 -23.16 -40.74 0.36
CA THR A 32 -24.03 -39.79 -0.34
C THR A 32 -23.60 -39.62 -1.80
N ILE A 33 -24.51 -39.86 -2.75
CA ILE A 33 -24.25 -39.62 -4.17
C ILE A 33 -24.26 -38.11 -4.42
N ILE A 34 -23.09 -37.54 -4.70
CA ILE A 34 -22.91 -36.08 -4.93
C ILE A 34 -22.78 -35.72 -6.43
N GLY A 35 -22.65 -36.70 -7.28
CA GLY A 35 -22.55 -36.53 -8.73
C GLY A 35 -22.40 -37.86 -9.46
N ILE A 36 -22.50 -37.81 -10.77
CA ILE A 36 -22.26 -38.94 -11.67
C ILE A 36 -20.96 -38.65 -12.43
N TYR A 37 -20.00 -39.60 -12.37
CA TYR A 37 -18.79 -39.55 -13.15
C TYR A 37 -19.08 -40.18 -14.54
N GLN A 38 -18.82 -39.42 -15.60
CA GLN A 38 -18.83 -39.96 -16.97
C GLN A 38 -17.41 -39.88 -17.51
N PRO A 39 -16.84 -40.99 -17.99
CA PRO A 39 -15.60 -40.97 -18.74
C PRO A 39 -15.82 -40.19 -20.04
N ILE A 40 -14.96 -39.24 -20.33
CA ILE A 40 -14.93 -38.50 -21.60
C ILE A 40 -13.72 -39.00 -22.36
N ASP A 41 -13.87 -39.37 -23.65
CA ASP A 41 -12.78 -39.75 -24.50
C ASP A 41 -11.82 -38.58 -24.73
N GLU A 42 -10.52 -38.82 -24.75
CA GLU A 42 -9.49 -37.77 -24.87
C GLU A 42 -9.68 -36.91 -26.14
N ASP A 43 -10.26 -37.48 -27.20
CA ASP A 43 -10.58 -36.78 -28.45
C ASP A 43 -11.71 -35.71 -28.28
N GLN A 44 -12.48 -35.77 -27.21
CA GLN A 44 -13.54 -34.77 -26.89
C GLN A 44 -13.01 -33.60 -26.02
N ILE A 45 -11.81 -33.71 -25.51
CA ILE A 45 -11.20 -32.69 -24.64
C ILE A 45 -10.45 -31.63 -25.48
N GLU A 46 -9.93 -31.99 -26.64
CA GLU A 46 -9.20 -31.08 -27.53
C GLU A 46 -10.06 -29.94 -28.10
N ASP A 47 -11.36 -30.18 -28.34
CA ASP A 47 -12.24 -29.19 -28.96
C ASP A 47 -12.64 -28.03 -28.02
N THR A 48 -12.60 -28.22 -26.69
CA THR A 48 -13.06 -27.19 -25.74
C THR A 48 -11.96 -26.18 -25.39
N GLU A 49 -10.70 -26.59 -25.38
CA GLU A 49 -9.57 -25.67 -25.22
C GLU A 49 -9.22 -24.93 -26.53
N VAL A 50 -9.48 -25.54 -27.68
CA VAL A 50 -9.24 -24.94 -28.99
C VAL A 50 -10.31 -23.91 -29.33
N GLN A 51 -11.58 -24.10 -28.92
CA GLN A 51 -12.63 -23.09 -29.16
C GLN A 51 -12.47 -21.81 -28.32
N ALA A 52 -11.86 -21.88 -27.12
CA ALA A 52 -11.53 -20.68 -26.35
C ALA A 52 -10.34 -19.88 -26.96
N LYS A 53 -9.50 -20.53 -27.79
CA LYS A 53 -8.37 -19.89 -28.48
C LYS A 53 -8.68 -19.37 -29.89
N SER A 54 -9.88 -19.64 -30.45
CA SER A 54 -10.18 -19.39 -31.87
C SER A 54 -11.23 -18.31 -32.16
N ILE A 55 -11.55 -17.43 -31.21
CA ILE A 55 -12.63 -16.43 -31.39
C ILE A 55 -12.21 -15.17 -32.16
N LEU A 56 -10.94 -15.03 -32.54
CA LEU A 56 -10.52 -13.91 -33.39
C LEU A 56 -10.15 -14.39 -34.81
N PRO A 57 -10.94 -14.01 -35.86
CA PRO A 57 -10.72 -14.43 -37.25
C PRO A 57 -9.42 -13.88 -37.84
N GLY A 58 -9.05 -14.33 -39.06
CA GLY A 58 -7.82 -14.01 -39.79
C GLY A 58 -7.43 -12.50 -39.88
N ALA A 59 -8.37 -11.58 -39.68
CA ALA A 59 -8.09 -10.15 -39.57
C ALA A 59 -7.08 -9.79 -38.45
N CYS A 60 -7.06 -10.54 -37.35
CA CYS A 60 -6.10 -10.28 -36.25
C CYS A 60 -4.67 -10.69 -36.62
N GLN A 61 -4.50 -11.70 -37.46
CA GLN A 61 -3.18 -12.16 -37.94
C GLN A 61 -2.50 -11.08 -38.80
N GLU A 62 -3.25 -10.34 -39.58
CA GLU A 62 -2.73 -9.25 -40.41
C GLU A 62 -2.16 -8.12 -39.53
N HIS A 63 -2.85 -7.75 -38.44
CA HIS A 63 -2.37 -6.75 -37.50
C HIS A 63 -1.11 -7.18 -36.77
N VAL A 64 -1.01 -8.45 -36.37
CA VAL A 64 0.20 -9.01 -35.75
C VAL A 64 1.38 -8.97 -36.72
N THR A 65 1.15 -9.28 -37.99
CA THR A 65 2.21 -9.28 -39.02
C THR A 65 2.71 -7.86 -39.32
N ARG A 66 1.83 -6.88 -39.30
CA ARG A 66 2.18 -5.45 -39.50
C ARG A 66 2.88 -4.83 -38.28
N CYS A 67 2.67 -5.42 -37.10
CA CYS A 67 3.27 -4.92 -35.87
C CYS A 67 4.79 -5.19 -35.86
N PRO A 68 5.62 -4.19 -35.52
CA PRO A 68 7.08 -4.36 -35.43
C PRO A 68 7.50 -5.48 -34.47
N ALA A 69 8.59 -6.18 -34.82
CA ALA A 69 9.01 -7.39 -34.11
C ALA A 69 9.21 -7.19 -32.60
N HIS A 70 9.72 -6.03 -32.18
CA HIS A 70 10.01 -5.74 -30.75
C HIS A 70 8.77 -5.49 -29.91
N VAL A 71 7.62 -5.04 -30.49
CA VAL A 71 6.36 -4.82 -29.75
C VAL A 71 5.32 -5.91 -30.04
N ARG A 72 5.59 -6.82 -30.97
CA ARG A 72 4.70 -7.92 -31.33
C ARG A 72 4.35 -8.84 -30.13
N PRO A 73 5.33 -9.28 -29.31
CA PRO A 73 5.02 -10.10 -28.14
C PRO A 73 4.06 -9.41 -27.16
N LEU A 74 4.19 -8.09 -27.00
CA LEU A 74 3.31 -7.30 -26.16
C LEU A 74 1.87 -7.26 -26.71
N LEU A 75 1.73 -7.13 -28.05
CA LEU A 75 0.42 -7.22 -28.72
C LEU A 75 -0.20 -8.62 -28.57
N GLU A 76 0.58 -9.67 -28.70
CA GLU A 76 0.11 -11.06 -28.58
C GLU A 76 -0.41 -11.37 -27.15
N GLN A 77 0.23 -10.85 -26.11
CA GLN A 77 -0.25 -10.98 -24.73
C GLN A 77 -1.64 -10.39 -24.52
N THR A 78 -1.99 -9.32 -25.23
CA THR A 78 -3.30 -8.67 -25.11
C THR A 78 -4.43 -9.38 -25.85
N ARG A 79 -4.11 -10.39 -26.68
CA ARG A 79 -5.11 -11.13 -27.46
C ARG A 79 -6.19 -11.79 -26.61
N GLN A 80 -5.82 -12.24 -25.39
CA GLN A 80 -6.76 -12.89 -24.48
C GLN A 80 -7.68 -11.91 -23.74
N VAL A 81 -7.34 -10.63 -23.72
CA VAL A 81 -8.04 -9.58 -22.98
C VAL A 81 -8.97 -8.78 -23.88
N CYS A 82 -8.68 -8.72 -25.19
CA CYS A 82 -9.56 -8.07 -26.16
C CYS A 82 -10.78 -8.94 -26.44
N GLU A 83 -11.96 -8.39 -26.21
CA GLU A 83 -13.25 -9.08 -26.38
C GLU A 83 -13.70 -9.08 -27.85
N THR A 84 -13.22 -8.11 -28.66
CA THR A 84 -13.57 -7.95 -30.06
C THR A 84 -12.34 -7.78 -30.96
N ALA A 85 -12.49 -8.11 -32.25
CA ALA A 85 -11.45 -7.90 -33.24
C ALA A 85 -11.13 -6.40 -33.44
N ASP A 86 -12.11 -5.52 -33.27
CA ASP A 86 -11.94 -4.08 -33.35
C ASP A 86 -11.06 -3.55 -32.19
N GLN A 87 -11.30 -3.98 -30.97
CA GLN A 87 -10.45 -3.63 -29.83
C GLN A 87 -9.00 -4.03 -30.07
N PHE A 88 -8.77 -5.24 -30.58
CA PHE A 88 -7.43 -5.72 -30.92
C PHE A 88 -6.77 -4.90 -32.04
N ALA A 89 -7.52 -4.55 -33.09
CA ALA A 89 -7.04 -3.73 -34.20
C ALA A 89 -6.63 -2.32 -33.73
N ARG A 90 -7.42 -1.71 -32.87
CA ARG A 90 -7.16 -0.37 -32.32
C ARG A 90 -5.94 -0.37 -31.40
N LEU A 91 -5.78 -1.41 -30.58
CA LEU A 91 -4.59 -1.57 -29.76
C LEU A 91 -3.33 -1.82 -30.60
N ALA A 92 -3.44 -2.64 -31.67
CA ALA A 92 -2.36 -2.81 -32.61
C ALA A 92 -1.98 -1.47 -33.29
N GLY A 93 -2.97 -0.68 -33.67
CA GLY A 93 -2.78 0.68 -34.21
C GLY A 93 -2.00 1.58 -33.24
N LEU A 94 -2.35 1.57 -31.95
CA LEU A 94 -1.64 2.31 -30.91
C LEU A 94 -0.18 1.87 -30.79
N LEU A 95 0.08 0.57 -30.69
CA LEU A 95 1.45 0.04 -30.58
C LEU A 95 2.30 0.37 -31.82
N ILE A 96 1.72 0.31 -33.02
CA ILE A 96 2.41 0.72 -34.25
C ILE A 96 2.71 2.22 -34.25
N ALA A 97 1.75 3.05 -33.82
CA ALA A 97 1.91 4.50 -33.76
C ALA A 97 3.00 4.94 -32.75
N TYR A 98 3.13 4.21 -31.65
CA TYR A 98 4.08 4.53 -30.58
C TYR A 98 5.24 3.52 -30.45
N GLN A 99 5.56 2.77 -31.53
CA GLN A 99 6.63 1.77 -31.52
C GLN A 99 8.01 2.31 -31.12
N ASP A 100 8.26 3.57 -31.37
CA ASP A 100 9.51 4.28 -31.04
C ASP A 100 9.67 4.55 -29.54
N VAL A 101 8.60 4.51 -28.74
CA VAL A 101 8.64 4.59 -27.28
C VAL A 101 9.11 3.28 -26.66
N PHE A 102 8.97 2.16 -27.38
CA PHE A 102 9.41 0.85 -26.92
C PHE A 102 10.82 0.55 -27.43
N SER A 103 11.66 0.09 -26.52
CA SER A 103 13.05 -0.29 -26.83
C SER A 103 13.09 -1.49 -27.78
N LYS A 104 14.02 -1.44 -28.73
CA LYS A 104 14.30 -2.52 -29.67
C LYS A 104 15.28 -3.57 -29.10
N GLY A 105 15.91 -3.28 -27.97
CA GLY A 105 16.87 -4.14 -27.31
C GLY A 105 17.62 -3.41 -26.18
N ASP A 106 18.54 -4.09 -25.53
CA ASP A 106 19.28 -3.54 -24.37
C ASP A 106 20.14 -2.30 -24.71
N ASP A 107 20.52 -2.10 -25.97
CA ASP A 107 21.32 -0.96 -26.43
C ASP A 107 20.47 0.28 -26.77
N ASP A 108 19.17 0.08 -26.96
CA ASP A 108 18.22 1.15 -27.28
C ASP A 108 17.66 1.78 -26.00
N VAL A 109 18.55 2.46 -25.25
CA VAL A 109 18.20 3.18 -24.03
C VAL A 109 17.90 4.62 -24.37
N GLY A 110 16.73 5.14 -23.97
CA GLY A 110 16.38 6.56 -24.11
C GLY A 110 17.34 7.47 -23.35
N ARG A 111 17.34 8.75 -23.72
CA ARG A 111 18.07 9.78 -22.97
C ARG A 111 17.23 11.05 -22.91
N THR A 112 16.75 11.36 -21.73
CA THR A 112 15.91 12.54 -21.54
C THR A 112 16.74 13.82 -21.52
N ASP A 113 16.16 14.89 -22.03
CA ASP A 113 16.66 16.27 -21.93
C ASP A 113 15.87 17.11 -20.93
N VAL A 114 14.86 16.51 -20.28
CA VAL A 114 13.94 17.19 -19.35
C VAL A 114 14.65 17.66 -18.09
N MET A 115 15.64 16.89 -17.61
CA MET A 115 16.46 17.23 -16.45
C MET A 115 17.76 16.41 -16.39
N GLU A 116 18.75 16.93 -15.69
CA GLU A 116 20.00 16.26 -15.36
C GLU A 116 20.04 15.96 -13.85
N HIS A 117 20.82 14.96 -13.47
CA HIS A 117 21.05 14.64 -12.06
C HIS A 117 22.32 15.30 -11.56
N SER A 118 22.24 15.94 -10.39
CA SER A 118 23.37 16.54 -9.67
C SER A 118 23.66 15.78 -8.36
N ILE A 119 24.92 15.84 -7.92
CA ILE A 119 25.37 15.25 -6.65
C ILE A 119 25.78 16.37 -5.69
N PRO A 120 24.83 16.97 -4.95
CA PRO A 120 25.15 18.06 -4.01
C PRO A 120 25.87 17.48 -2.78
N LEU A 121 27.06 18.00 -2.49
CA LEU A 121 27.84 17.56 -1.33
C LEU A 121 27.57 18.43 -0.11
N ILE A 122 27.88 17.88 1.06
CA ILE A 122 27.96 18.61 2.32
C ILE A 122 29.14 19.58 2.20
N GLU A 123 28.96 20.81 2.66
CA GLU A 123 29.96 21.87 2.58
C GLU A 123 31.29 21.44 3.23
N GLY A 124 32.42 21.77 2.59
CA GLY A 124 33.74 21.36 3.05
C GLY A 124 34.13 19.93 2.70
N THR A 125 33.31 19.18 1.97
CA THR A 125 33.66 17.81 1.55
C THR A 125 34.84 17.85 0.56
N ARG A 126 35.92 17.15 0.91
CA ARG A 126 37.06 16.92 0.01
C ARG A 126 36.82 15.76 -0.93
N PRO A 127 37.44 15.69 -2.12
CA PRO A 127 37.34 14.57 -3.01
C PRO A 127 37.63 13.23 -2.33
N ILE A 128 36.73 12.26 -2.54
CA ILE A 128 36.83 10.94 -1.94
C ILE A 128 37.55 10.01 -2.91
N ARG A 129 38.74 9.59 -2.53
CA ARG A 129 39.54 8.64 -3.28
C ARG A 129 39.59 7.29 -2.58
N GLN A 130 39.11 6.26 -3.24
CA GLN A 130 39.15 4.86 -2.76
C GLN A 130 39.93 4.01 -3.76
N PRO A 131 40.85 3.14 -3.30
CA PRO A 131 41.57 2.23 -4.19
C PRO A 131 40.66 1.15 -4.75
N PRO A 132 41.01 0.55 -5.90
CA PRO A 132 40.28 -0.59 -6.43
C PRO A 132 40.33 -1.77 -5.46
N ARG A 133 39.28 -2.54 -5.40
CA ARG A 133 39.25 -3.78 -4.62
C ARG A 133 39.94 -4.89 -5.39
N ARG A 134 40.77 -5.67 -4.71
CA ARG A 134 41.38 -6.85 -5.30
C ARG A 134 40.33 -7.93 -5.52
N LEU A 135 40.10 -8.31 -6.77
CA LEU A 135 39.18 -9.36 -7.19
C LEU A 135 39.95 -10.59 -7.66
N GLY A 136 39.31 -11.75 -7.73
CA GLY A 136 39.87 -12.91 -8.40
C GLY A 136 39.89 -12.73 -9.93
N LEU A 137 40.79 -13.42 -10.61
CA LEU A 137 41.08 -13.19 -12.02
C LEU A 137 39.85 -13.28 -12.95
N GLU A 138 38.94 -14.21 -12.70
CA GLU A 138 37.70 -14.34 -13.48
C GLU A 138 36.75 -13.14 -13.25
N LYS A 139 36.66 -12.67 -12.02
CA LYS A 139 35.84 -11.49 -11.70
C LYS A 139 36.43 -10.21 -12.29
N ASP A 140 37.78 -10.08 -12.30
CA ASP A 140 38.42 -8.95 -12.96
C ASP A 140 38.12 -8.92 -14.45
N LYS A 141 38.23 -10.06 -15.14
CA LYS A 141 37.88 -10.19 -16.57
C LYS A 141 36.42 -9.79 -16.83
N GLU A 142 35.51 -10.20 -15.95
CA GLU A 142 34.10 -9.87 -16.09
C GLU A 142 33.83 -8.38 -15.85
N VAL A 143 34.52 -7.74 -14.88
CA VAL A 143 34.47 -6.28 -14.69
C VAL A 143 34.91 -5.54 -15.95
N GLU A 144 36.07 -5.89 -16.51
CA GLU A 144 36.60 -5.27 -17.73
C GLU A 144 35.66 -5.47 -18.93
N ARG A 145 35.08 -6.67 -19.08
CA ARG A 145 34.08 -6.94 -20.12
C ARG A 145 32.85 -6.03 -19.98
N GLN A 146 32.30 -5.90 -18.75
CA GLN A 146 31.13 -5.06 -18.51
C GLN A 146 31.45 -3.57 -18.67
N VAL A 147 32.65 -3.11 -18.28
CA VAL A 147 33.07 -1.73 -18.49
C VAL A 147 33.23 -1.44 -19.99
N ALA A 148 33.83 -2.35 -20.76
CA ALA A 148 33.96 -2.20 -22.22
C ALA A 148 32.57 -2.09 -22.90
N ASP A 149 31.60 -2.92 -22.49
CA ASP A 149 30.20 -2.84 -22.95
C ASP A 149 29.58 -1.46 -22.63
N LEU A 150 29.73 -0.99 -21.39
CA LEU A 150 29.22 0.32 -20.98
C LEU A 150 29.85 1.48 -21.75
N VAL A 151 31.13 1.41 -22.06
CA VAL A 151 31.84 2.39 -22.88
C VAL A 151 31.33 2.36 -24.32
N GLN A 152 31.16 1.17 -24.91
CA GLN A 152 30.62 1.00 -26.26
C GLN A 152 29.19 1.58 -26.36
N ARG A 153 28.38 1.41 -25.34
CA ARG A 153 27.02 1.96 -25.24
C ARG A 153 26.98 3.45 -24.88
N GLY A 154 28.13 4.08 -24.69
CA GLY A 154 28.23 5.51 -24.36
C GLY A 154 27.67 5.90 -23.00
N MET A 155 27.58 4.94 -22.06
CA MET A 155 27.12 5.17 -20.68
C MET A 155 28.24 5.64 -19.76
N VAL A 156 29.48 5.23 -20.06
CA VAL A 156 30.69 5.47 -19.28
C VAL A 156 31.77 6.02 -20.20
N GLU A 157 32.64 6.85 -19.66
CA GLU A 157 33.81 7.40 -20.34
C GLU A 157 35.04 7.37 -19.41
N PRO A 158 36.31 7.43 -19.95
CA PRO A 158 37.50 7.60 -19.13
C PRO A 158 37.43 8.86 -18.28
N ALA A 159 37.95 8.79 -17.06
CA ALA A 159 38.01 9.92 -16.13
C ALA A 159 39.44 10.24 -15.73
N ASP A 160 39.69 11.52 -15.40
CA ASP A 160 40.99 12.05 -14.95
C ASP A 160 40.87 12.83 -13.63
N GLY A 161 39.68 12.84 -13.03
CA GLY A 161 39.33 13.60 -11.83
C GLY A 161 39.91 13.05 -10.51
N ALA A 162 39.63 13.77 -9.44
CA ALA A 162 40.12 13.47 -8.08
C ALA A 162 39.27 12.45 -7.32
N TRP A 163 38.09 12.03 -7.88
CA TRP A 163 37.12 11.14 -7.25
C TRP A 163 37.33 9.69 -7.70
N SER A 164 37.16 8.74 -6.78
CA SER A 164 37.10 7.34 -7.15
C SER A 164 36.35 6.50 -6.13
N SER A 165 35.44 5.66 -6.61
CA SER A 165 34.72 4.65 -5.84
C SER A 165 35.06 3.25 -6.34
N PRO A 166 35.19 2.22 -5.47
CA PRO A 166 35.50 0.87 -5.89
C PRO A 166 34.28 0.16 -6.46
N VAL A 167 34.52 -0.84 -7.31
CA VAL A 167 33.46 -1.69 -7.87
C VAL A 167 33.28 -2.98 -7.09
N VAL A 168 32.09 -3.55 -7.17
CA VAL A 168 31.69 -4.84 -6.61
C VAL A 168 30.84 -5.61 -7.63
N LEU A 169 31.12 -6.89 -7.80
CA LEU A 169 30.27 -7.78 -8.60
C LEU A 169 29.26 -8.48 -7.69
N VAL A 170 27.98 -8.36 -8.02
CA VAL A 170 26.86 -9.02 -7.32
C VAL A 170 26.20 -10.03 -8.26
N ARG A 171 25.93 -11.24 -7.78
CA ARG A 171 25.19 -12.24 -8.56
C ARG A 171 23.70 -11.88 -8.61
N LYS A 172 23.13 -11.90 -9.82
CA LYS A 172 21.69 -11.84 -10.04
C LYS A 172 21.03 -13.20 -9.77
N LYS A 173 19.69 -13.23 -9.77
CA LYS A 173 18.91 -14.47 -9.64
C LYS A 173 19.19 -15.49 -10.76
N ASP A 174 19.46 -15.00 -11.97
CA ASP A 174 19.82 -15.76 -13.16
C ASP A 174 21.29 -16.22 -13.17
N GLN A 175 22.00 -16.08 -12.03
CA GLN A 175 23.44 -16.40 -11.86
C GLN A 175 24.41 -15.50 -12.66
N SER A 176 23.93 -14.57 -13.46
CA SER A 176 24.78 -13.57 -14.13
C SER A 176 25.37 -12.55 -13.14
N TRP A 177 26.46 -11.87 -13.55
CA TRP A 177 27.08 -10.86 -12.73
C TRP A 177 26.53 -9.46 -13.06
N ARG A 178 26.31 -8.65 -12.02
CA ARG A 178 26.01 -7.22 -12.13
C ARG A 178 27.18 -6.42 -11.56
N LEU A 179 27.73 -5.51 -12.34
CA LEU A 179 28.66 -4.51 -11.89
C LEU A 179 27.93 -3.46 -11.04
N CYS A 180 28.38 -3.27 -9.82
CA CYS A 180 27.88 -2.25 -8.90
C CYS A 180 29.04 -1.39 -8.44
N VAL A 181 28.83 -0.09 -8.32
CA VAL A 181 29.79 0.83 -7.72
C VAL A 181 29.44 1.04 -6.25
N ASP A 182 30.45 0.98 -5.38
CA ASP A 182 30.26 1.17 -3.94
C ASP A 182 30.29 2.67 -3.57
N TYR A 183 29.15 3.31 -3.72
CA TYR A 183 28.98 4.73 -3.40
C TYR A 183 28.72 5.04 -1.92
N ARG A 184 28.85 4.09 -0.98
CA ARG A 184 28.52 4.32 0.44
C ARG A 184 29.23 5.54 1.03
N ARG A 185 30.52 5.76 0.69
CA ARG A 185 31.28 6.94 1.16
C ARG A 185 30.81 8.23 0.50
N LEU A 186 30.56 8.21 -0.81
CA LEU A 186 29.99 9.35 -1.53
C LEU A 186 28.59 9.68 -0.99
N ASN A 187 27.74 8.69 -0.80
CA ASN A 187 26.39 8.84 -0.26
C ASN A 187 26.38 9.44 1.17
N ALA A 188 27.38 9.09 2.00
CA ALA A 188 27.54 9.68 3.33
C ALA A 188 27.92 11.16 3.28
N ALA A 189 28.60 11.60 2.23
CA ALA A 189 29.02 12.97 1.99
C ALA A 189 28.02 13.77 1.12
N THR A 190 27.00 13.11 0.57
CA THR A 190 25.96 13.73 -0.25
C THR A 190 24.85 14.31 0.63
N ARG A 191 24.42 15.53 0.35
CA ARG A 191 23.26 16.14 0.97
C ARG A 191 22.01 15.39 0.54
N LYS A 192 21.30 14.81 1.52
CA LYS A 192 20.11 13.98 1.26
C LYS A 192 18.98 14.81 0.67
N ASP A 193 18.38 14.30 -0.37
CA ASP A 193 17.14 14.83 -0.95
C ASP A 193 15.96 14.34 -0.11
N ALA A 194 15.04 15.25 0.23
CA ALA A 194 13.84 14.98 1.03
C ALA A 194 12.56 14.88 0.16
N TYR A 195 12.71 14.57 -1.14
CA TYR A 195 11.57 14.47 -2.03
C TYR A 195 10.58 13.38 -1.54
N PRO A 196 9.30 13.73 -1.33
CA PRO A 196 8.33 12.80 -0.79
C PRO A 196 7.99 11.71 -1.83
N LEU A 197 7.95 10.47 -1.37
CA LEU A 197 7.36 9.37 -2.15
C LEU A 197 5.88 9.21 -1.76
N PRO A 198 5.00 8.88 -2.70
CA PRO A 198 3.60 8.59 -2.39
C PRO A 198 3.49 7.40 -1.45
N ARG A 199 2.43 7.37 -0.64
CA ARG A 199 2.15 6.21 0.21
C ARG A 199 1.59 5.07 -0.64
N ILE A 200 2.06 3.85 -0.39
CA ILE A 200 1.60 2.67 -1.12
C ILE A 200 0.11 2.43 -0.92
N ASP A 201 -0.40 2.63 0.30
CA ASP A 201 -1.82 2.48 0.61
C ASP A 201 -2.68 3.47 -0.20
N ASP A 202 -2.30 4.75 -0.25
CA ASP A 202 -3.01 5.78 -1.03
C ASP A 202 -2.99 5.43 -2.53
N SER A 203 -1.87 4.88 -3.03
CA SER A 203 -1.76 4.44 -4.43
C SER A 203 -2.67 3.24 -4.72
N LEU A 204 -2.76 2.26 -3.82
CA LEU A 204 -3.63 1.11 -4.01
C LEU A 204 -5.12 1.52 -3.96
N ASP A 205 -5.49 2.41 -3.05
CA ASP A 205 -6.86 2.88 -2.89
C ASP A 205 -7.35 3.70 -4.09
N ALA A 206 -6.46 4.45 -4.76
CA ALA A 206 -6.77 5.21 -5.96
C ALA A 206 -7.16 4.34 -7.18
N LEU A 207 -6.88 3.03 -7.15
CA LEU A 207 -7.27 2.09 -8.20
C LEU A 207 -8.73 1.64 -8.11
N ALA A 208 -9.47 2.11 -7.12
CA ALA A 208 -10.88 1.78 -6.90
C ALA A 208 -11.75 1.99 -8.15
N GLY A 209 -12.60 1.01 -8.45
CA GLY A 209 -13.54 1.07 -9.58
C GLY A 209 -12.90 0.92 -10.96
N SER A 210 -11.62 0.56 -11.05
CA SER A 210 -10.93 0.31 -12.31
C SER A 210 -11.09 -1.15 -12.74
N MET A 211 -11.20 -1.36 -14.06
CA MET A 211 -11.36 -2.68 -14.68
C MET A 211 -10.19 -3.07 -15.57
N TYR A 212 -9.47 -2.09 -16.09
CA TYR A 212 -8.31 -2.30 -16.96
C TYR A 212 -7.08 -1.66 -16.33
N PHE A 213 -5.98 -2.40 -16.37
CA PHE A 213 -4.69 -1.99 -15.83
C PHE A 213 -3.59 -2.24 -16.85
N SER A 214 -2.65 -1.30 -16.95
CA SER A 214 -1.42 -1.49 -17.72
C SER A 214 -0.23 -1.10 -16.87
N THR A 215 0.75 -1.99 -16.74
CA THR A 215 2.02 -1.70 -16.07
C THR A 215 3.10 -1.42 -17.10
N LEU A 216 3.85 -0.35 -16.88
CA LEU A 216 4.90 0.12 -17.79
C LEU A 216 6.23 0.15 -17.04
N ASP A 217 7.25 -0.54 -17.59
CA ASP A 217 8.61 -0.61 -17.05
C ASP A 217 9.58 0.09 -18.01
N LEU A 218 10.42 0.99 -17.50
CA LEU A 218 11.40 1.69 -18.32
C LEU A 218 12.68 0.86 -18.51
N VAL A 219 13.28 0.95 -19.69
CA VAL A 219 14.58 0.33 -19.95
C VAL A 219 15.66 0.96 -19.11
N SER A 220 16.12 0.27 -18.05
CA SER A 220 17.18 0.81 -17.18
C SER A 220 16.93 2.28 -16.80
N GLY A 221 15.74 2.59 -16.24
CA GLY A 221 15.19 3.94 -16.08
C GLY A 221 16.22 5.01 -15.65
N TYR A 222 17.07 4.70 -14.67
CA TYR A 222 18.10 5.63 -14.21
C TYR A 222 19.12 6.00 -15.31
N TRP A 223 19.48 5.07 -16.19
CA TRP A 223 20.42 5.34 -17.27
C TRP A 223 19.87 6.27 -18.34
N GLN A 224 18.58 6.53 -18.34
CA GLN A 224 17.96 7.49 -19.25
C GLN A 224 18.11 8.94 -18.78
N VAL A 225 18.57 9.16 -17.54
CA VAL A 225 18.83 10.48 -16.96
C VAL A 225 20.31 10.84 -17.11
N PRO A 226 20.68 11.92 -17.79
CA PRO A 226 22.08 12.36 -17.86
C PRO A 226 22.56 12.93 -16.52
N LEU A 227 23.87 12.84 -16.27
CA LEU A 227 24.54 13.54 -15.18
C LEU A 227 25.02 14.90 -15.67
N ASP A 228 24.90 15.93 -14.82
CA ASP A 228 25.60 17.18 -15.04
C ASP A 228 27.14 16.99 -14.98
N GLN A 229 27.91 17.96 -15.47
CA GLN A 229 29.36 17.82 -15.59
C GLN A 229 30.06 17.60 -14.23
N ASP A 230 29.61 18.25 -13.17
CA ASP A 230 30.13 18.11 -11.82
C ASP A 230 29.80 16.75 -11.19
N ALA A 231 28.57 16.24 -11.43
CA ALA A 231 28.15 14.92 -10.99
C ALA A 231 28.90 13.80 -11.72
N ARG A 232 29.25 13.96 -13.01
CA ARG A 232 30.04 12.97 -13.74
C ARG A 232 31.37 12.72 -13.04
N GLU A 233 32.14 13.76 -12.72
CA GLU A 233 33.41 13.62 -12.00
C GLU A 233 33.23 12.89 -10.65
N LYS A 234 32.22 13.28 -9.86
CA LYS A 234 31.93 12.66 -8.57
C LYS A 234 31.51 11.21 -8.68
N SER A 235 30.86 10.81 -9.80
CA SER A 235 30.44 9.45 -10.08
C SER A 235 31.59 8.49 -10.43
N ALA A 236 32.82 8.96 -10.48
CA ALA A 236 33.94 8.19 -10.94
C ALA A 236 34.17 6.91 -10.13
N PHE A 237 34.53 5.85 -10.83
CA PHE A 237 34.84 4.55 -10.25
C PHE A 237 36.11 3.98 -10.84
N VAL A 238 36.80 3.18 -10.04
CA VAL A 238 38.10 2.63 -10.38
C VAL A 238 38.04 1.12 -10.56
N THR A 239 38.63 0.64 -11.65
CA THR A 239 38.88 -0.77 -11.94
C THR A 239 40.38 -1.01 -12.12
N ARG A 240 40.77 -2.25 -12.41
CA ARG A 240 42.15 -2.56 -12.78
C ARG A 240 42.56 -1.89 -14.10
N GLY A 241 41.61 -1.74 -15.03
CA GLY A 241 41.82 -1.14 -16.35
C GLY A 241 41.87 0.38 -16.36
N GLY A 242 41.53 1.05 -15.26
CA GLY A 242 41.61 2.50 -15.20
C GLY A 242 40.54 3.17 -14.33
N LEU A 243 40.47 4.50 -14.48
CA LEU A 243 39.45 5.34 -13.86
C LEU A 243 38.37 5.70 -14.90
N TRP A 244 37.13 5.56 -14.52
CA TRP A 244 35.95 5.72 -15.37
C TRP A 244 34.93 6.61 -14.70
N GLN A 245 34.12 7.36 -15.45
CA GLN A 245 33.00 8.14 -14.93
C GLN A 245 31.72 7.88 -15.73
N TRP A 246 30.59 8.03 -15.08
CA TRP A 246 29.28 7.88 -15.71
C TRP A 246 28.85 9.16 -16.43
N LYS A 247 28.24 8.99 -17.59
CA LYS A 247 27.53 10.06 -18.32
C LYS A 247 26.07 10.14 -17.95
N VAL A 248 25.55 9.06 -17.38
CA VAL A 248 24.15 8.86 -16.99
C VAL A 248 24.07 8.46 -15.53
N LEU A 249 22.91 8.59 -14.93
CA LEU A 249 22.64 8.31 -13.52
C LEU A 249 22.88 6.82 -13.19
N PRO A 250 23.91 6.46 -12.43
CA PRO A 250 24.19 5.08 -12.07
C PRO A 250 23.31 4.61 -10.91
N PHE A 251 23.13 3.29 -10.82
CA PHE A 251 22.55 2.68 -9.63
C PHE A 251 23.44 2.87 -8.39
N GLY A 252 22.81 3.05 -7.22
CA GLY A 252 23.49 3.10 -5.93
C GLY A 252 23.75 4.48 -5.35
N LEU A 253 23.45 5.57 -6.07
CA LEU A 253 23.46 6.93 -5.52
C LEU A 253 22.21 7.16 -4.66
N THR A 254 22.39 7.78 -3.48
CA THR A 254 21.31 7.98 -2.49
C THR A 254 20.19 8.90 -2.99
N SER A 255 20.49 9.86 -3.85
CA SER A 255 19.54 10.83 -4.42
C SER A 255 18.93 10.39 -5.77
N ALA A 256 19.38 9.25 -6.34
CA ALA A 256 18.88 8.76 -7.61
C ALA A 256 17.35 8.51 -7.62
N PRO A 257 16.75 7.82 -6.60
CA PRO A 257 15.30 7.63 -6.56
C PRO A 257 14.51 8.94 -6.55
N ALA A 258 14.93 9.93 -5.75
CA ALA A 258 14.27 11.23 -5.67
C ALA A 258 14.34 12.03 -6.98
N THR A 259 15.48 11.98 -7.67
CA THR A 259 15.63 12.63 -8.98
C THR A 259 14.73 11.95 -10.02
N PHE A 260 14.68 10.63 -10.02
CA PHE A 260 13.88 9.88 -10.98
C PHE A 260 12.37 10.09 -10.77
N GLU A 261 11.92 10.07 -9.50
CA GLU A 261 10.52 10.39 -9.16
C GLU A 261 10.14 11.79 -9.66
N ARG A 262 10.98 12.79 -9.40
CA ARG A 262 10.77 14.17 -9.87
C ARG A 262 10.75 14.29 -11.40
N LEU A 263 11.60 13.52 -12.11
CA LEU A 263 11.57 13.43 -13.56
C LEU A 263 10.22 12.91 -14.04
N MET A 264 9.81 11.78 -13.49
CA MET A 264 8.58 11.12 -13.90
C MET A 264 7.34 11.97 -13.59
N GLU A 265 7.29 12.63 -12.44
CA GLU A 265 6.22 13.58 -12.12
C GLU A 265 6.21 14.79 -13.07
N LYS A 266 7.37 15.27 -13.50
CA LYS A 266 7.46 16.37 -14.47
C LYS A 266 6.96 15.95 -15.85
N VAL A 267 7.35 14.75 -16.30
CA VAL A 267 6.94 14.19 -17.61
C VAL A 267 5.45 13.87 -17.62
N LEU A 268 4.93 13.27 -16.56
CA LEU A 268 3.55 12.82 -16.42
C LEU A 268 2.65 13.81 -15.66
N LYS A 269 3.08 15.08 -15.60
CA LYS A 269 2.35 16.13 -14.89
C LYS A 269 0.89 16.21 -15.32
N GLY A 270 -0.03 16.20 -14.34
CA GLY A 270 -1.47 16.30 -14.54
C GLY A 270 -2.18 14.97 -14.78
N LEU A 271 -1.45 13.85 -14.91
CA LEU A 271 -2.01 12.52 -15.13
C LEU A 271 -2.07 11.68 -13.85
N GLN A 272 -1.23 11.99 -12.86
CA GLN A 272 -1.16 11.25 -11.61
C GLN A 272 -2.48 11.32 -10.83
N TRP A 273 -2.87 10.23 -10.21
CA TRP A 273 -4.12 10.02 -9.46
C TRP A 273 -5.40 9.92 -10.29
N GLN A 274 -5.38 10.29 -11.57
CA GLN A 274 -6.56 10.25 -12.44
C GLN A 274 -6.42 9.24 -13.59
N THR A 275 -5.25 9.20 -14.19
CA THR A 275 -4.94 8.37 -15.36
C THR A 275 -3.97 7.26 -15.01
N LEU A 276 -2.99 7.58 -14.17
CA LEU A 276 -1.92 6.67 -13.77
C LEU A 276 -1.50 6.93 -12.32
N LEU A 277 -0.78 5.95 -11.76
CA LEU A 277 -0.02 6.11 -10.52
C LEU A 277 1.44 5.85 -10.83
N LEU A 278 2.27 6.59 -10.13
CA LEU A 278 3.72 6.54 -10.22
C LEU A 278 4.30 6.20 -8.84
N TYR A 279 5.21 5.25 -8.82
CA TYR A 279 6.02 4.95 -7.65
C TYR A 279 7.43 4.56 -8.09
N LEU A 280 8.37 5.51 -8.04
CA LEU A 280 9.72 5.36 -8.58
C LEU A 280 9.68 4.94 -10.07
N ASP A 281 10.14 3.71 -10.35
CA ASP A 281 10.23 3.15 -11.72
C ASP A 281 8.91 2.49 -12.18
N ASP A 282 7.97 2.22 -11.24
CA ASP A 282 6.73 1.50 -11.52
C ASP A 282 5.61 2.47 -11.90
N VAL A 283 5.14 2.39 -13.14
CA VAL A 283 3.99 3.16 -13.65
C VAL A 283 2.84 2.21 -13.90
N ILE A 284 1.66 2.51 -13.33
CA ILE A 284 0.42 1.79 -13.62
C ILE A 284 -0.61 2.75 -14.19
N VAL A 285 -1.09 2.47 -15.41
CA VAL A 285 -2.23 3.15 -16.02
C VAL A 285 -3.48 2.34 -15.72
N PHE A 286 -4.58 3.01 -15.37
CA PHE A 286 -5.81 2.35 -14.97
C PHE A 286 -7.04 3.06 -15.53
N SER A 287 -8.14 2.32 -15.78
CA SER A 287 -9.41 2.88 -16.25
C SER A 287 -10.60 1.97 -15.98
N LYS A 288 -11.80 2.52 -16.16
CA LYS A 288 -13.06 1.78 -15.98
C LYS A 288 -13.49 1.00 -17.22
N ASP A 289 -13.11 1.45 -18.39
CA ASP A 289 -13.52 0.88 -19.68
C ASP A 289 -12.35 0.84 -20.67
N PHE A 290 -12.52 0.10 -21.77
CA PHE A 290 -11.50 -0.11 -22.79
C PHE A 290 -11.14 1.19 -23.53
N GLU A 291 -12.13 1.99 -23.87
CA GLU A 291 -11.94 3.22 -24.65
C GLU A 291 -11.10 4.24 -23.90
N SER A 292 -11.51 4.55 -22.67
CA SER A 292 -10.74 5.44 -21.79
C SER A 292 -9.32 4.91 -21.55
N HIS A 293 -9.14 3.57 -21.50
CA HIS A 293 -7.82 2.99 -21.31
C HIS A 293 -6.91 3.20 -22.51
N LEU A 294 -7.45 3.06 -23.72
CA LEU A 294 -6.72 3.28 -24.96
C LEU A 294 -6.25 4.73 -25.07
N GLU A 295 -7.15 5.69 -24.79
CA GLU A 295 -6.85 7.13 -24.79
C GLU A 295 -5.76 7.48 -23.76
N ARG A 296 -5.90 6.96 -22.54
CA ARG A 296 -4.93 7.17 -21.46
C ARG A 296 -3.55 6.63 -21.79
N LEU A 297 -3.47 5.43 -22.38
CA LEU A 297 -2.21 4.86 -22.84
C LEU A 297 -1.58 5.67 -23.98
N ALA A 298 -2.39 6.16 -24.92
CA ALA A 298 -1.91 7.01 -26.01
C ALA A 298 -1.28 8.30 -25.45
N GLU A 299 -1.94 8.95 -24.48
CA GLU A 299 -1.41 10.14 -23.84
C GLU A 299 -0.11 9.86 -23.08
N VAL A 300 -0.04 8.79 -22.30
CA VAL A 300 1.17 8.38 -21.57
C VAL A 300 2.32 8.09 -22.53
N CYS A 301 2.07 7.35 -23.63
CA CYS A 301 3.08 7.08 -24.66
C CYS A 301 3.55 8.39 -25.33
N GLN A 302 2.66 9.34 -25.60
CA GLN A 302 3.01 10.64 -26.14
C GLN A 302 3.93 11.44 -25.19
N ARG A 303 3.67 11.40 -23.87
CA ARG A 303 4.51 12.05 -22.86
C ARG A 303 5.90 11.43 -22.81
N PHE A 304 6.01 10.09 -22.84
CA PHE A 304 7.30 9.40 -22.89
C PHE A 304 8.08 9.71 -24.17
N ARG A 305 7.39 9.72 -25.33
CA ARG A 305 7.99 10.13 -26.60
C ARG A 305 8.58 11.54 -26.52
N SER A 306 7.80 12.50 -26.02
CA SER A 306 8.25 13.90 -25.88
C SER A 306 9.43 14.07 -24.92
N ALA A 307 9.53 13.22 -23.92
CA ALA A 307 10.64 13.20 -22.95
C ALA A 307 11.82 12.29 -23.39
N GLN A 308 11.76 11.68 -24.57
CA GLN A 308 12.76 10.74 -25.10
C GLN A 308 13.01 9.53 -24.18
N LEU A 309 11.99 9.14 -23.40
CA LEU A 309 12.04 7.99 -22.51
C LEU A 309 11.57 6.73 -23.23
N LYS A 310 12.18 5.58 -22.90
CA LYS A 310 11.90 4.30 -23.52
C LYS A 310 11.44 3.25 -22.52
N LEU A 311 10.42 2.50 -22.95
CA LEU A 311 9.83 1.38 -22.23
C LEU A 311 10.45 0.06 -22.68
N ARG A 312 10.48 -0.92 -21.76
CA ARG A 312 10.90 -2.30 -22.03
C ARG A 312 9.68 -3.17 -22.35
N PRO A 313 9.45 -3.54 -23.62
CA PRO A 313 8.23 -4.23 -24.02
C PRO A 313 8.04 -5.58 -23.30
N GLU A 314 9.10 -6.35 -23.02
CA GLU A 314 9.03 -7.65 -22.36
C GLU A 314 8.56 -7.59 -20.90
N LYS A 315 8.65 -6.42 -20.29
CA LYS A 315 8.22 -6.20 -18.90
C LYS A 315 6.94 -5.41 -18.77
N CYS A 316 6.46 -4.81 -19.86
CA CYS A 316 5.17 -4.13 -19.87
C CYS A 316 4.03 -5.15 -19.95
N GLN A 317 2.93 -4.84 -19.27
CA GLN A 317 1.68 -5.59 -19.37
C GLN A 317 0.57 -4.59 -19.70
N LEU A 318 -0.17 -4.83 -20.79
CA LEU A 318 -1.20 -3.91 -21.24
C LEU A 318 -2.60 -4.51 -21.13
N PHE A 319 -3.59 -3.68 -20.81
CA PHE A 319 -5.02 -4.02 -20.78
C PHE A 319 -5.36 -5.23 -19.90
N GLN A 320 -4.60 -5.51 -18.86
CA GLN A 320 -4.86 -6.64 -17.98
C GLN A 320 -6.05 -6.35 -17.05
N ARG A 321 -6.80 -7.43 -16.69
CA ARG A 321 -7.84 -7.37 -15.64
C ARG A 321 -7.25 -7.53 -14.24
N GLU A 322 -6.05 -8.05 -14.17
CA GLU A 322 -5.28 -8.28 -12.96
C GLU A 322 -3.79 -8.04 -13.23
N VAL A 323 -3.11 -7.30 -12.36
CA VAL A 323 -1.68 -6.98 -12.48
C VAL A 323 -0.96 -7.07 -11.15
N HIS A 324 0.34 -7.36 -11.22
CA HIS A 324 1.24 -7.21 -10.09
C HIS A 324 1.72 -5.77 -9.98
N TYR A 325 1.40 -5.10 -8.87
CA TYR A 325 1.82 -3.73 -8.62
C TYR A 325 2.26 -3.54 -7.17
N LEU A 326 3.45 -3.01 -6.95
CA LEU A 326 4.04 -2.78 -5.61
C LEU A 326 3.95 -4.02 -4.70
N GLY A 327 4.21 -5.22 -5.24
CA GLY A 327 4.17 -6.47 -4.46
C GLY A 327 2.78 -6.94 -4.03
N HIS A 328 1.74 -6.43 -4.65
CA HIS A 328 0.35 -6.84 -4.50
C HIS A 328 -0.22 -7.28 -5.85
N VAL A 329 -1.29 -8.07 -5.80
CA VAL A 329 -2.12 -8.36 -6.96
C VAL A 329 -3.31 -7.43 -6.92
N VAL A 330 -3.45 -6.62 -7.96
CA VAL A 330 -4.50 -5.60 -8.12
C VAL A 330 -5.48 -6.08 -9.18
N SER A 331 -6.77 -6.09 -8.87
CA SER A 331 -7.86 -6.47 -9.78
C SER A 331 -9.09 -5.59 -9.57
N GLN A 332 -10.10 -5.74 -10.42
CA GLN A 332 -11.40 -5.06 -10.22
C GLN A 332 -12.08 -5.42 -8.88
N HIS A 333 -11.75 -6.56 -8.30
CA HIS A 333 -12.38 -7.07 -7.06
C HIS A 333 -11.69 -6.58 -5.79
N GLY A 334 -10.51 -6.01 -5.91
CA GLY A 334 -9.73 -5.53 -4.78
C GLY A 334 -8.23 -5.82 -4.90
N VAL A 335 -7.58 -5.76 -3.74
CA VAL A 335 -6.13 -5.95 -3.59
C VAL A 335 -5.86 -7.24 -2.84
N ALA A 336 -5.00 -8.08 -3.37
CA ALA A 336 -4.54 -9.33 -2.76
C ALA A 336 -3.03 -9.33 -2.54
N THR A 337 -2.55 -10.26 -1.74
CA THR A 337 -1.12 -10.50 -1.57
C THR A 337 -0.53 -11.16 -2.82
N ASP A 338 0.74 -10.86 -3.15
CA ASP A 338 1.44 -11.46 -4.30
C ASP A 338 1.75 -12.95 -4.04
N PRO A 339 1.23 -13.90 -4.85
CA PRO A 339 1.47 -15.34 -4.67
C PRO A 339 2.95 -15.73 -4.65
N ALA A 340 3.80 -15.06 -5.44
CA ALA A 340 5.23 -15.32 -5.46
C ALA A 340 5.91 -14.92 -4.14
N LYS A 341 5.43 -13.83 -3.51
CA LYS A 341 5.89 -13.40 -2.19
C LYS A 341 5.38 -14.33 -1.09
N ILE A 342 4.14 -14.80 -1.20
CA ILE A 342 3.55 -15.75 -0.26
C ILE A 342 4.24 -17.11 -0.32
N ALA A 343 4.62 -17.59 -1.50
CA ALA A 343 5.44 -18.80 -1.62
C ALA A 343 6.77 -18.65 -0.85
N ALA A 344 7.43 -17.50 -0.95
CA ALA A 344 8.65 -17.23 -0.18
C ALA A 344 8.42 -17.25 1.34
N VAL A 345 7.25 -16.79 1.81
CA VAL A 345 6.88 -16.88 3.23
C VAL A 345 6.65 -18.32 3.65
N ARG A 346 5.95 -19.10 2.84
CA ARG A 346 5.71 -20.53 3.09
C ARG A 346 7.01 -21.28 3.33
N ASP A 347 8.02 -21.01 2.49
CA ASP A 347 9.32 -21.69 2.52
C ASP A 347 10.33 -21.02 3.49
N TRP A 348 9.92 -19.97 4.21
CA TRP A 348 10.78 -19.25 5.14
C TRP A 348 11.18 -20.14 6.31
N LYS A 349 12.48 -20.29 6.51
CA LYS A 349 13.04 -21.10 7.59
C LYS A 349 12.93 -20.39 8.92
N THR A 350 12.81 -21.16 10.02
CA THR A 350 12.83 -20.64 11.38
C THR A 350 14.06 -19.77 11.60
N PRO A 351 13.90 -18.51 12.07
CA PRO A 351 15.02 -17.60 12.32
C PRO A 351 15.99 -18.12 13.38
N ARG A 352 17.29 -17.97 13.12
CA ARG A 352 18.37 -18.42 14.02
C ARG A 352 19.10 -17.29 14.73
N CYS A 353 18.80 -16.05 14.38
CA CYS A 353 19.39 -14.86 14.99
C CYS A 353 18.44 -13.66 14.89
N THR A 354 18.71 -12.64 15.72
CA THR A 354 17.94 -11.39 15.75
C THR A 354 17.82 -10.72 14.37
N GLN A 355 18.85 -10.82 13.52
CA GLN A 355 18.82 -10.21 12.19
C GLN A 355 17.81 -10.91 11.27
N GLU A 356 17.71 -12.24 11.34
CA GLU A 356 16.73 -13.01 10.57
C GLU A 356 15.30 -12.75 11.06
N VAL A 357 15.09 -12.58 12.37
CA VAL A 357 13.81 -12.14 12.94
C VAL A 357 13.41 -10.77 12.39
N LYS A 358 14.33 -9.80 12.37
CA LYS A 358 14.07 -8.47 11.80
C LYS A 358 13.72 -8.54 10.32
N SER A 359 14.39 -9.39 9.56
CA SER A 359 14.13 -9.60 8.14
C SER A 359 12.73 -10.17 7.91
N PHE A 360 12.34 -11.17 8.73
CA PHE A 360 10.99 -11.74 8.69
C PHE A 360 9.92 -10.71 9.07
N LEU A 361 10.08 -10.03 10.21
CA LEU A 361 9.14 -9.00 10.66
C LEU A 361 9.02 -7.83 9.68
N GLY A 362 10.12 -7.43 9.04
CA GLY A 362 10.10 -6.40 7.99
C GLY A 362 9.28 -6.84 6.78
N PHE A 363 9.41 -8.12 6.40
CA PHE A 363 8.65 -8.68 5.29
C PHE A 363 7.15 -8.81 5.61
N VAL A 364 6.80 -9.49 6.71
CA VAL A 364 5.39 -9.70 7.07
C VAL A 364 4.69 -8.40 7.47
N GLY A 365 5.43 -7.45 8.05
CA GLY A 365 4.94 -6.13 8.43
C GLY A 365 4.48 -5.28 7.25
N TYR A 366 5.01 -5.54 6.05
CA TYR A 366 4.57 -4.91 4.81
C TYR A 366 3.10 -5.26 4.48
N TYR A 367 2.69 -6.49 4.77
CA TYR A 367 1.33 -7.00 4.53
C TYR A 367 0.41 -6.93 5.76
N ARG A 368 0.77 -6.13 6.78
CA ARG A 368 0.01 -6.07 8.04
C ARG A 368 -1.46 -5.66 7.87
N ARG A 369 -1.80 -4.89 6.82
CA ARG A 369 -3.19 -4.50 6.53
C ARG A 369 -4.09 -5.68 6.13
N PHE A 370 -3.50 -6.85 5.81
CA PHE A 370 -4.20 -8.09 5.49
C PHE A 370 -4.34 -9.02 6.69
N CYS A 371 -3.68 -8.72 7.81
CA CYS A 371 -3.57 -9.61 8.95
C CYS A 371 -4.35 -9.06 10.16
N PRO A 372 -5.40 -9.74 10.62
CA PRO A 372 -6.03 -9.43 11.89
C PRO A 372 -5.01 -9.61 13.03
N ASP A 373 -5.10 -8.78 14.06
CA ASP A 373 -4.30 -8.86 15.30
C ASP A 373 -2.78 -9.02 15.13
N PHE A 374 -2.27 -8.52 14.01
CA PHE A 374 -0.84 -8.61 13.67
C PHE A 374 0.08 -8.20 14.83
N ALA A 375 -0.25 -7.12 15.55
CA ALA A 375 0.61 -6.58 16.60
C ALA A 375 0.71 -7.52 17.82
N THR A 376 -0.39 -8.17 18.20
CA THR A 376 -0.44 -9.15 19.29
C THR A 376 0.36 -10.39 18.92
N ILE A 377 0.13 -10.93 17.72
CA ILE A 377 0.77 -12.16 17.23
C ILE A 377 2.28 -11.95 17.04
N ALA A 378 2.69 -10.80 16.47
CA ALA A 378 4.09 -10.49 16.22
C ALA A 378 4.89 -10.11 17.49
N ARG A 379 4.23 -9.94 18.64
CA ARG A 379 4.87 -9.43 19.86
C ARG A 379 6.05 -10.26 20.34
N PRO A 380 6.00 -11.60 20.49
CA PRO A 380 7.16 -12.39 20.92
C PRO A 380 8.36 -12.15 20.02
N LEU A 381 8.17 -12.13 18.70
CA LEU A 381 9.22 -11.87 17.72
C LEU A 381 9.76 -10.43 17.80
N ASN A 382 8.89 -9.45 18.07
CA ASN A 382 9.31 -8.05 18.26
C ASN A 382 10.22 -7.91 19.50
N ILE A 383 9.93 -8.62 20.59
CA ILE A 383 10.76 -8.65 21.79
C ILE A 383 12.15 -9.19 21.45
N LEU A 384 12.23 -10.33 20.74
CA LEU A 384 13.52 -10.90 20.28
C LEU A 384 14.28 -9.99 19.29
N SER A 385 13.60 -9.06 18.65
CA SER A 385 14.25 -8.11 17.75
C SER A 385 14.96 -6.97 18.48
N SER A 386 14.73 -6.78 19.78
CA SER A 386 15.38 -5.76 20.62
C SER A 386 16.86 -6.05 20.78
N LYS A 387 17.67 -4.99 20.89
CA LYS A 387 19.12 -5.10 21.15
C LYS A 387 19.45 -5.54 22.58
N GLU A 388 18.52 -5.36 23.52
CA GLU A 388 18.70 -5.59 24.95
C GLU A 388 18.34 -7.03 25.37
N VAL A 389 17.73 -7.80 24.46
CA VAL A 389 17.28 -9.17 24.74
C VAL A 389 18.22 -10.17 24.10
N GLN A 390 18.69 -11.14 24.90
CA GLN A 390 19.44 -12.26 24.38
C GLN A 390 18.54 -13.11 23.47
N PHE A 391 19.04 -13.48 22.29
CA PHE A 391 18.29 -14.31 21.36
C PHE A 391 18.05 -15.71 21.94
N GLN A 392 16.80 -16.04 22.17
CA GLN A 392 16.35 -17.36 22.59
C GLN A 392 15.04 -17.69 21.88
N TRP A 393 15.08 -18.69 20.99
CA TRP A 393 13.91 -19.13 20.25
C TRP A 393 13.19 -20.22 21.05
N GLY A 394 11.95 -19.96 21.45
CA GLY A 394 11.10 -20.84 22.22
C GLY A 394 9.78 -21.20 21.52
N ALA A 395 8.87 -21.82 22.26
CA ALA A 395 7.57 -22.25 21.76
C ALA A 395 6.63 -21.06 21.41
N GLU A 396 6.74 -19.95 22.16
CA GLU A 396 5.93 -18.74 21.88
C GLU A 396 6.36 -18.09 20.57
N GLU A 397 7.66 -17.99 20.32
CA GLU A 397 8.21 -17.44 19.09
C GLU A 397 7.88 -18.30 17.88
N GLU A 398 7.99 -19.63 18.02
CA GLU A 398 7.62 -20.56 16.95
C GLU A 398 6.13 -20.46 16.65
N THR A 399 5.26 -20.41 17.67
CA THR A 399 3.81 -20.25 17.50
C THR A 399 3.48 -18.94 16.77
N ALA A 400 4.10 -17.82 17.20
CA ALA A 400 3.93 -16.52 16.57
C ALA A 400 4.39 -16.53 15.10
N PHE A 401 5.55 -17.15 14.84
CA PHE A 401 6.12 -17.29 13.50
C PHE A 401 5.18 -18.08 12.57
N GLN A 402 4.73 -19.26 13.00
CA GLN A 402 3.82 -20.09 12.19
C GLN A 402 2.46 -19.43 12.00
N ARG A 403 1.92 -18.75 13.02
CA ARG A 403 0.65 -18.04 12.91
C ARG A 403 0.70 -16.90 11.91
N LEU A 404 1.77 -16.09 11.91
CA LEU A 404 1.96 -15.03 10.90
C LEU A 404 2.09 -15.58 9.49
N LYS A 405 2.78 -16.71 9.31
CA LYS A 405 2.86 -17.41 8.01
C LYS A 405 1.47 -17.83 7.52
N THR A 406 0.69 -18.48 8.36
CA THR A 406 -0.67 -18.95 8.04
C THR A 406 -1.57 -17.77 7.64
N LEU A 407 -1.58 -16.69 8.45
CA LEU A 407 -2.39 -15.50 8.15
C LEU A 407 -2.08 -14.86 6.80
N LEU A 408 -0.82 -14.86 6.39
CA LEU A 408 -0.44 -14.32 5.08
C LEU A 408 -0.79 -15.26 3.93
N ILE A 409 -0.70 -16.59 4.15
CA ILE A 409 -1.06 -17.59 3.14
C ILE A 409 -2.57 -17.59 2.90
N GLU A 410 -3.36 -17.40 3.96
CA GLU A 410 -4.83 -17.37 3.95
C GLU A 410 -5.40 -15.95 3.83
N ALA A 411 -4.56 -14.95 3.56
CA ALA A 411 -4.96 -13.55 3.53
C ALA A 411 -6.14 -13.31 2.56
N PRO A 412 -7.18 -12.60 3.00
CA PRO A 412 -8.33 -12.30 2.14
C PRO A 412 -7.97 -11.27 1.06
N VAL A 413 -8.77 -11.22 0.01
CA VAL A 413 -8.76 -10.07 -0.92
C VAL A 413 -9.41 -8.89 -0.19
N LEU A 414 -8.68 -7.79 -0.05
CA LEU A 414 -9.20 -6.56 0.54
C LEU A 414 -9.97 -5.77 -0.52
N THR A 415 -11.16 -5.29 -0.16
CA THR A 415 -11.94 -4.45 -1.07
C THR A 415 -11.38 -3.02 -1.10
N TYR A 416 -11.62 -2.32 -2.21
CA TYR A 416 -11.29 -0.90 -2.28
C TYR A 416 -12.24 -0.08 -1.41
N PRO A 417 -11.74 1.02 -0.80
CA PRO A 417 -12.59 1.97 -0.09
C PRO A 417 -13.51 2.69 -1.08
N ASP A 418 -14.81 2.73 -0.78
CA ASP A 418 -15.82 3.45 -1.57
C ASP A 418 -16.43 4.57 -0.71
N PRO A 419 -16.09 5.85 -0.95
CA PRO A 419 -16.63 6.96 -0.16
C PRO A 419 -18.15 7.13 -0.26
N SER A 420 -18.80 6.52 -1.26
CA SER A 420 -20.27 6.57 -1.39
C SER A 420 -21.00 5.59 -0.47
N ARG A 421 -20.27 4.65 0.15
CA ARG A 421 -20.82 3.61 1.03
C ARG A 421 -20.43 3.88 2.48
N GLN A 422 -21.33 3.55 3.40
CA GLN A 422 -21.07 3.68 4.83
C GLN A 422 -19.97 2.71 5.28
N TYR A 423 -18.96 3.23 5.98
CA TYR A 423 -17.94 2.42 6.63
C TYR A 423 -18.46 1.77 7.91
N ILE A 424 -17.88 0.65 8.24
CA ILE A 424 -18.09 -0.11 9.47
C ILE A 424 -16.71 -0.28 10.11
N LEU A 425 -16.55 0.21 11.33
CA LEU A 425 -15.33 0.08 12.11
C LEU A 425 -15.61 -0.81 13.31
N ASP A 426 -15.05 -2.02 13.30
CA ASP A 426 -15.03 -2.91 14.47
C ASP A 426 -13.75 -2.66 15.26
N THR A 427 -13.87 -2.52 16.58
CA THR A 427 -12.72 -2.30 17.47
C THR A 427 -12.75 -3.27 18.64
N ASP A 428 -11.56 -3.71 19.04
CA ASP A 428 -11.35 -4.60 20.18
C ASP A 428 -10.03 -4.27 20.90
N ALA A 429 -9.97 -4.50 22.21
CA ALA A 429 -8.76 -4.29 23.01
C ALA A 429 -8.44 -5.49 23.90
N SER A 430 -7.33 -6.13 23.62
CA SER A 430 -6.73 -7.11 24.54
C SER A 430 -5.99 -6.42 25.70
N ASN A 431 -5.41 -7.22 26.60
CA ASN A 431 -4.52 -6.69 27.64
C ASN A 431 -3.26 -6.01 27.08
N GLU A 432 -2.89 -6.28 25.83
CA GLU A 432 -1.58 -5.96 25.28
C GLU A 432 -1.64 -5.09 24.03
N ALA A 433 -2.75 -5.10 23.29
CA ALA A 433 -2.87 -4.43 22.00
C ALA A 433 -4.31 -3.99 21.73
N ALA A 434 -4.45 -2.99 20.86
CA ALA A 434 -5.69 -2.63 20.19
C ALA A 434 -5.73 -3.31 18.81
N GLY A 435 -6.90 -3.82 18.44
CA GLY A 435 -7.23 -4.34 17.13
C GLY A 435 -8.37 -3.56 16.51
N ALA A 436 -8.41 -3.43 15.18
CA ALA A 436 -9.57 -2.90 14.47
C ALA A 436 -9.67 -3.46 13.05
N VAL A 437 -10.89 -3.50 12.54
CA VAL A 437 -11.22 -3.90 11.18
C VAL A 437 -12.09 -2.81 10.56
N LEU A 438 -11.65 -2.28 9.42
CA LEU A 438 -12.45 -1.38 8.61
C LEU A 438 -13.09 -2.18 7.49
N SER A 439 -14.41 -2.14 7.37
CA SER A 439 -15.18 -2.88 6.36
C SER A 439 -16.28 -2.03 5.74
N GLN A 440 -16.85 -2.49 4.64
CA GLN A 440 -18.01 -1.92 3.98
C GLN A 440 -18.94 -3.01 3.45
N MET A 441 -20.23 -2.68 3.30
CA MET A 441 -21.19 -3.56 2.64
C MET A 441 -21.03 -3.45 1.12
N VAL A 442 -20.64 -4.54 0.47
CA VAL A 442 -20.50 -4.66 -0.99
C VAL A 442 -21.39 -5.80 -1.47
N GLU A 443 -22.38 -5.51 -2.32
CA GLU A 443 -23.31 -6.51 -2.86
C GLU A 443 -24.03 -7.35 -1.80
N GLY A 444 -24.29 -6.77 -0.63
CA GLY A 444 -24.97 -7.46 0.48
C GLY A 444 -24.02 -8.23 1.42
N GLU A 445 -22.73 -8.29 1.11
CA GLU A 445 -21.71 -8.91 1.95
C GLU A 445 -20.82 -7.85 2.62
N GLU A 446 -20.42 -8.11 3.86
CA GLU A 446 -19.44 -7.28 4.56
C GLU A 446 -18.04 -7.66 4.09
N ARG A 447 -17.35 -6.74 3.40
CA ARG A 447 -16.00 -6.93 2.89
C ARG A 447 -15.00 -6.03 3.59
N VAL A 448 -13.83 -6.59 3.90
CA VAL A 448 -12.77 -5.89 4.63
C VAL A 448 -12.02 -4.95 3.69
N VAL A 449 -11.84 -3.71 4.14
CA VAL A 449 -10.98 -2.69 3.50
C VAL A 449 -9.55 -2.78 4.07
N ALA A 450 -9.41 -2.86 5.39
CA ALA A 450 -8.11 -2.99 6.03
C ALA A 450 -8.21 -3.48 7.48
N TYR A 451 -7.19 -4.19 7.93
CA TYR A 451 -6.94 -4.52 9.33
C TYR A 451 -5.97 -3.53 9.96
N TYR A 452 -6.15 -3.27 11.24
CA TYR A 452 -5.23 -2.46 12.04
C TYR A 452 -4.99 -3.12 13.39
N SER A 453 -3.75 -3.04 13.86
CA SER A 453 -3.42 -3.45 15.23
C SER A 453 -2.21 -2.68 15.75
N LYS A 454 -2.20 -2.41 17.06
CA LYS A 454 -1.11 -1.69 17.72
C LYS A 454 -0.92 -2.19 19.15
N THR A 455 0.31 -2.57 19.51
CA THR A 455 0.67 -2.92 20.89
C THR A 455 0.60 -1.71 21.80
N PHE A 456 0.07 -1.89 23.00
CA PHE A 456 0.04 -0.86 24.03
C PHE A 456 1.44 -0.64 24.63
N SER A 457 1.74 0.61 24.95
CA SER A 457 2.91 0.96 25.75
C SER A 457 2.77 0.40 27.19
N PRO A 458 3.88 0.23 27.95
CA PRO A 458 3.79 -0.27 29.32
C PRO A 458 2.78 0.48 30.22
N PRO A 459 2.68 1.83 30.18
CA PRO A 459 1.65 2.54 30.94
C PRO A 459 0.22 2.24 30.45
N GLN A 460 0.01 2.07 29.14
CA GLN A 460 -1.32 1.80 28.55
C GLN A 460 -1.85 0.40 28.89
N ARG A 461 -0.97 -0.57 29.10
CA ARG A 461 -1.36 -1.92 29.54
C ARG A 461 -1.96 -1.94 30.95
N ASN A 462 -1.60 -0.95 31.79
CA ASN A 462 -2.12 -0.81 33.15
C ASN A 462 -3.49 -0.10 33.20
N TYR A 463 -4.06 0.28 32.06
CA TYR A 463 -5.40 0.85 32.02
C TYR A 463 -6.45 -0.22 32.30
N CYS A 464 -7.56 0.17 32.91
CA CYS A 464 -8.70 -0.73 33.04
C CYS A 464 -9.30 -1.07 31.67
N VAL A 465 -10.09 -2.13 31.59
CA VAL A 465 -10.66 -2.64 30.33
C VAL A 465 -11.36 -1.51 29.57
N THR A 466 -12.28 -0.78 30.19
CA THR A 466 -13.01 0.33 29.56
C THR A 466 -12.11 1.40 28.95
N ARG A 467 -11.00 1.74 29.62
CA ARG A 467 -10.04 2.72 29.08
C ARG A 467 -9.21 2.15 27.93
N ARG A 468 -8.91 0.84 27.92
CA ARG A 468 -8.23 0.18 26.80
C ARG A 468 -9.12 0.10 25.59
N GLU A 469 -10.40 -0.23 25.79
CA GLU A 469 -11.39 -0.24 24.71
C GLU A 469 -11.58 1.16 24.10
N LEU A 470 -11.73 2.20 24.92
CA LEU A 470 -11.79 3.57 24.42
C LEU A 470 -10.50 3.97 23.68
N LEU A 471 -9.34 3.58 24.21
CA LEU A 471 -8.06 3.82 23.54
C LEU A 471 -7.97 3.10 22.20
N ALA A 472 -8.51 1.87 22.09
CA ALA A 472 -8.57 1.16 20.81
C ALA A 472 -9.41 1.91 19.78
N VAL A 473 -10.56 2.45 20.18
CA VAL A 473 -11.39 3.32 19.31
C VAL A 473 -10.60 4.54 18.85
N VAL A 474 -9.94 5.27 19.77
CA VAL A 474 -9.16 6.47 19.44
C VAL A 474 -8.00 6.14 18.50
N LEU A 475 -7.29 5.04 18.73
CA LEU A 475 -6.18 4.62 17.88
C LEU A 475 -6.67 4.20 16.50
N ALA A 476 -7.80 3.50 16.42
CA ALA A 476 -8.39 3.03 15.16
C ALA A 476 -8.93 4.20 14.32
N THR A 477 -9.71 5.11 14.92
CA THR A 477 -10.25 6.29 14.22
C THR A 477 -9.15 7.21 13.71
N ASN A 478 -8.08 7.41 14.49
CA ASN A 478 -6.93 8.19 14.05
C ASN A 478 -6.17 7.49 12.90
N HIS A 479 -6.05 6.16 12.93
CA HIS A 479 -5.39 5.41 11.87
C HIS A 479 -6.20 5.45 10.57
N PHE A 480 -7.50 5.23 10.67
CA PHE A 480 -8.43 5.24 9.54
C PHE A 480 -9.01 6.62 9.24
N ARG A 481 -8.43 7.70 9.80
CA ARG A 481 -8.87 9.08 9.55
C ARG A 481 -9.05 9.42 8.07
N PRO A 482 -8.16 8.98 7.13
CA PRO A 482 -8.34 9.26 5.71
C PRO A 482 -9.66 8.75 5.11
N TYR A 483 -10.23 7.70 5.70
CA TYR A 483 -11.50 7.10 5.25
C TYR A 483 -12.70 7.64 6.03
N LEU A 484 -12.54 7.88 7.33
CA LEU A 484 -13.64 8.15 8.26
C LEU A 484 -13.95 9.64 8.43
N TYR A 485 -12.96 10.52 8.20
CA TYR A 485 -13.13 11.94 8.42
C TYR A 485 -14.12 12.54 7.41
N GLY A 486 -15.14 13.25 7.91
CA GLY A 486 -16.20 13.83 7.09
C GLY A 486 -17.29 12.85 6.61
N GLN A 487 -17.16 11.56 6.96
CA GLN A 487 -18.13 10.50 6.65
C GLN A 487 -18.86 10.06 7.91
N GLU A 488 -20.13 9.65 7.77
CA GLU A 488 -20.84 8.97 8.84
C GLU A 488 -20.59 7.46 8.75
N PHE A 489 -20.14 6.85 9.84
CA PHE A 489 -19.83 5.42 9.89
C PHE A 489 -20.44 4.73 11.09
N ARG A 490 -20.50 3.39 11.06
CA ARG A 490 -20.89 2.58 12.21
C ARG A 490 -19.65 2.12 12.97
N LEU A 491 -19.61 2.45 14.27
CA LEU A 491 -18.58 1.96 15.18
C LEU A 491 -19.16 0.81 15.99
N ARG A 492 -18.59 -0.37 15.86
CA ARG A 492 -19.01 -1.57 16.59
C ARG A 492 -17.97 -1.91 17.65
N THR A 493 -18.44 -2.22 18.84
CA THR A 493 -17.63 -2.69 19.98
C THR A 493 -18.43 -3.73 20.78
N ASP A 494 -17.74 -4.65 21.41
CA ASP A 494 -18.35 -5.62 22.33
C ASP A 494 -18.47 -5.07 23.77
N HIS A 495 -17.89 -3.90 24.05
CA HIS A 495 -17.87 -3.31 25.38
C HIS A 495 -19.00 -2.29 25.59
N ALA A 496 -20.12 -2.73 26.20
CA ALA A 496 -21.29 -1.93 26.46
C ALA A 496 -21.03 -0.65 27.28
N SER A 497 -19.97 -0.63 28.11
CA SER A 497 -19.60 0.53 28.93
C SER A 497 -19.19 1.76 28.11
N LEU A 498 -18.81 1.60 26.82
CA LEU A 498 -18.53 2.75 25.95
C LEU A 498 -19.78 3.56 25.64
N LEU A 499 -20.96 2.92 25.54
CA LEU A 499 -22.24 3.62 25.38
C LEU A 499 -22.52 4.57 26.55
N TRP A 500 -22.17 4.15 27.77
CA TRP A 500 -22.35 4.95 28.97
C TRP A 500 -21.31 6.06 29.08
N LEU A 501 -20.06 5.79 28.69
CA LEU A 501 -18.97 6.76 28.78
C LEU A 501 -19.24 8.04 27.95
N TYR A 502 -19.87 7.90 26.79
CA TYR A 502 -20.29 9.03 25.96
C TYR A 502 -21.42 9.87 26.54
N LYS A 503 -22.20 9.34 27.49
CA LYS A 503 -23.29 10.05 28.16
C LYS A 503 -22.83 10.78 29.45
N ARG A 504 -21.52 10.65 29.79
CA ARG A 504 -20.98 11.18 31.04
C ARG A 504 -20.66 12.67 30.94
N THR A 505 -21.19 13.47 31.87
CA THR A 505 -21.04 14.95 31.93
C THR A 505 -19.65 15.37 32.44
N GLU A 506 -18.95 14.57 33.24
CA GLU A 506 -17.63 14.90 33.82
C GLU A 506 -16.63 13.77 33.61
N PRO A 507 -15.99 13.66 32.42
CA PRO A 507 -14.94 12.66 32.19
C PRO A 507 -13.62 13.07 32.85
N SER A 508 -12.78 12.08 33.26
CA SER A 508 -11.43 12.37 33.74
C SER A 508 -10.57 13.03 32.63
N HIS A 509 -9.60 13.88 33.00
CA HIS A 509 -8.80 14.68 32.07
C HIS A 509 -8.24 13.90 30.84
N GLN A 510 -7.85 12.65 31.02
CA GLN A 510 -7.36 11.83 29.91
C GLN A 510 -8.49 11.37 28.98
N VAL A 511 -9.61 10.94 29.59
CA VAL A 511 -10.80 10.51 28.85
C VAL A 511 -11.42 11.69 28.10
N ALA A 512 -11.45 12.88 28.71
CA ALA A 512 -11.92 14.11 28.06
C ALA A 512 -11.17 14.38 26.75
N ARG A 513 -9.82 14.34 26.76
CA ARG A 513 -9.02 14.53 25.54
C ARG A 513 -9.28 13.47 24.47
N TRP A 514 -9.54 12.23 24.86
CA TRP A 514 -9.91 11.18 23.92
C TRP A 514 -11.29 11.41 23.31
N LEU A 515 -12.25 11.85 24.11
CA LEU A 515 -13.58 12.20 23.62
C LEU A 515 -13.54 13.43 22.70
N GLU A 516 -12.72 14.44 23.00
CA GLU A 516 -12.44 15.56 22.08
C GLU A 516 -11.91 15.08 20.73
N SER A 517 -10.92 14.17 20.72
CA SER A 517 -10.40 13.59 19.48
C SER A 517 -11.47 12.83 18.70
N LEU A 518 -12.42 12.20 19.39
CA LEU A 518 -13.51 11.46 18.76
C LEU A 518 -14.65 12.37 18.32
N ALA A 519 -14.78 13.57 18.89
CA ALA A 519 -15.78 14.56 18.47
C ALA A 519 -15.57 15.08 17.04
N GLU A 520 -14.37 14.91 16.46
CA GLU A 520 -14.10 15.21 15.05
C GLU A 520 -14.80 14.23 14.07
N PHE A 521 -15.29 13.09 14.56
CA PHE A 521 -15.89 12.04 13.76
C PHE A 521 -17.38 11.91 13.99
N ARG A 522 -18.12 11.58 12.94
CA ARG A 522 -19.56 11.29 13.01
C ARG A 522 -19.77 9.78 12.92
N PHE A 523 -20.24 9.16 14.00
CA PHE A 523 -20.48 7.73 14.01
C PHE A 523 -21.69 7.32 14.83
N GLN A 524 -22.25 6.19 14.45
CA GLN A 524 -23.29 5.50 15.21
C GLN A 524 -22.63 4.36 15.98
N LEU A 525 -22.72 4.43 17.33
CA LEU A 525 -22.15 3.39 18.18
C LEU A 525 -23.14 2.21 18.30
N GLU A 526 -22.68 1.02 17.91
CA GLU A 526 -23.43 -0.23 17.96
C GLU A 526 -22.73 -1.21 18.89
N HIS A 527 -23.44 -1.71 19.89
CA HIS A 527 -22.96 -2.80 20.72
C HIS A 527 -23.20 -4.14 20.02
N ARG A 528 -22.17 -4.93 19.83
CA ARG A 528 -22.23 -6.30 19.27
C ARG A 528 -21.72 -7.29 20.32
N ALA A 529 -22.62 -8.14 20.85
CA ALA A 529 -22.24 -9.14 21.84
C ALA A 529 -21.15 -10.08 21.32
N GLY A 530 -20.09 -10.30 22.12
CA GLY A 530 -18.87 -11.04 21.75
C GLY A 530 -19.10 -12.42 21.12
N ALA A 531 -20.15 -13.14 21.50
CA ALA A 531 -20.51 -14.45 20.90
C ALA A 531 -20.82 -14.39 19.38
N LYS A 532 -21.04 -13.20 18.81
CA LYS A 532 -21.24 -12.98 17.36
C LYS A 532 -20.03 -12.36 16.66
N HIS A 533 -18.98 -12.03 17.41
CA HIS A 533 -17.68 -11.59 16.88
C HIS A 533 -16.80 -12.82 16.64
N GLY A 534 -17.02 -13.58 15.61
CA GLY A 534 -16.22 -14.77 15.27
C GLY A 534 -14.74 -14.49 15.00
N ASN A 535 -14.31 -13.21 15.01
CA ASN A 535 -12.94 -12.78 14.76
C ASN A 535 -12.25 -12.14 15.97
N ALA A 536 -12.93 -11.91 17.10
CA ALA A 536 -12.38 -11.15 18.22
C ALA A 536 -12.51 -11.84 19.61
N ASP A 537 -13.22 -12.96 19.74
CA ASP A 537 -13.56 -13.54 21.04
C ASP A 537 -12.61 -14.66 21.45
N GLY A 538 -11.51 -14.30 22.06
CA GLY A 538 -10.60 -15.31 22.65
C GLY A 538 -10.05 -15.01 24.03
N LEU A 539 -9.90 -13.75 24.46
CA LEU A 539 -9.00 -13.47 25.60
C LEU A 539 -9.38 -12.32 26.55
N SER A 540 -10.59 -11.79 26.58
CA SER A 540 -10.92 -10.67 27.48
C SER A 540 -11.81 -11.07 28.66
N ARG A 541 -11.35 -11.93 29.56
CA ARG A 541 -12.00 -12.11 30.88
C ARG A 541 -10.99 -11.90 31.99
N CYS A 542 -10.93 -10.65 32.50
CA CYS A 542 -10.40 -10.40 33.84
C CYS A 542 -11.54 -9.91 34.73
N ALA A 543 -11.96 -10.76 35.66
CA ALA A 543 -13.15 -10.54 36.49
C ALA A 543 -12.98 -9.49 37.62
N ASP A 544 -11.76 -9.00 37.90
CA ASP A 544 -11.50 -8.15 39.06
C ASP A 544 -10.64 -6.92 38.72
N CYS A 545 -11.29 -5.83 38.35
CA CYS A 545 -10.68 -4.50 38.42
C CYS A 545 -11.34 -3.66 39.52
N SER A 546 -10.69 -3.56 40.66
CA SER A 546 -11.17 -2.78 41.82
C SER A 546 -11.36 -1.26 41.55
N GLN A 547 -10.77 -0.73 40.47
CA GLN A 547 -10.96 0.65 40.02
C GLN A 547 -12.22 0.81 39.18
N CYS A 548 -12.58 -0.18 38.35
CA CYS A 548 -13.82 -0.15 37.58
C CYS A 548 -15.05 -0.35 38.46
N THR A 549 -14.98 -1.28 39.42
CA THR A 549 -16.06 -1.55 40.38
C THR A 549 -16.36 -0.33 41.28
N ARG A 550 -15.33 0.48 41.64
CA ARG A 550 -15.53 1.72 42.36
C ARG A 550 -16.19 2.82 41.53
N ILE A 551 -16.01 2.81 40.22
CA ILE A 551 -16.62 3.78 39.29
C ILE A 551 -18.07 3.39 39.01
N GLU A 552 -18.35 2.09 38.79
CA GLU A 552 -19.69 1.57 38.55
C GLU A 552 -20.64 1.77 39.75
N ASN A 553 -20.12 1.66 40.98
CA ASN A 553 -20.91 1.84 42.20
C ASN A 553 -21.14 3.28 42.64
N ARG A 554 -20.45 4.26 42.06
CA ARG A 554 -20.62 5.67 42.43
C ARG A 554 -21.67 6.44 41.62
N ASP A 555 -21.92 6.05 40.38
CA ASP A 555 -22.58 6.91 39.38
C ASP A 555 -23.81 6.27 38.69
N GLY A 556 -24.46 5.25 39.24
CA GLY A 556 -25.72 4.71 38.73
C GLY A 556 -25.64 4.11 37.32
N GLY A 557 -24.60 3.35 37.03
CA GLY A 557 -24.49 2.60 35.76
C GLY A 557 -25.66 1.62 35.57
N PRO A 558 -25.89 1.17 34.32
CA PRO A 558 -27.02 0.29 34.01
C PRO A 558 -26.94 -1.00 34.80
N THR A 559 -28.08 -1.43 35.36
CA THR A 559 -28.18 -2.65 36.13
C THR A 559 -28.01 -3.87 35.24
N ARG A 560 -27.60 -4.99 35.85
CA ARG A 560 -27.41 -6.28 35.15
C ARG A 560 -28.66 -6.76 34.38
N GLU A 561 -29.85 -6.31 34.79
CA GLU A 561 -31.13 -6.61 34.11
C GLU A 561 -31.36 -5.76 32.85
N GLU A 562 -30.89 -4.51 32.81
CA GLU A 562 -30.97 -3.64 31.63
C GLU A 562 -30.01 -4.10 30.52
N LEU A 563 -28.87 -4.71 30.88
CA LEU A 563 -27.92 -5.30 29.94
C LEU A 563 -28.37 -6.66 29.38
N ALA A 564 -29.22 -7.38 30.10
CA ALA A 564 -29.72 -8.70 29.69
C ALA A 564 -30.87 -8.66 28.65
N ASN A 565 -31.56 -7.53 28.51
CA ASN A 565 -32.71 -7.38 27.63
C ASN A 565 -32.37 -7.02 26.15
N GLY A 566 -31.21 -7.37 25.69
CA GLY A 566 -30.73 -7.67 24.33
C GLY A 566 -31.42 -7.06 23.10
N ARG A 567 -31.99 -5.86 23.16
CA ARG A 567 -32.36 -5.10 21.96
C ARG A 567 -31.21 -4.20 21.55
N PRO A 568 -30.74 -4.22 20.30
CA PRO A 568 -29.75 -3.29 19.84
C PRO A 568 -30.31 -1.86 19.93
N GLN A 569 -29.87 -1.08 20.92
CA GLN A 569 -30.14 0.34 20.94
C GLN A 569 -29.16 1.02 19.99
N VAL A 570 -29.63 1.36 18.82
CA VAL A 570 -28.93 2.29 17.93
C VAL A 570 -29.10 3.70 18.52
N THR A 571 -28.05 4.23 19.10
CA THR A 571 -28.05 5.61 19.57
C THR A 571 -27.18 6.40 18.59
N ALA A 572 -27.81 7.22 17.76
CA ALA A 572 -27.10 8.24 16.99
C ALA A 572 -26.52 9.26 17.97
N ILE A 573 -25.21 9.34 18.06
CA ILE A 573 -24.52 10.31 18.92
C ILE A 573 -23.96 11.39 17.99
N SER A 574 -24.67 12.53 17.93
CA SER A 574 -24.10 13.77 17.43
C SER A 574 -23.45 14.48 18.62
N LEU A 575 -22.11 14.51 18.63
CA LEU A 575 -21.33 15.20 19.67
C LEU A 575 -21.16 16.70 19.40
N ALA A 576 -21.62 17.19 18.26
CA ALA A 576 -21.74 18.60 18.02
C ALA A 576 -23.01 19.10 18.74
N PRO A 577 -22.96 20.18 19.54
CA PRO A 577 -24.16 20.84 19.93
C PRO A 577 -24.90 21.20 18.65
N THR A 578 -26.12 20.70 18.49
CA THR A 578 -26.98 21.06 17.37
C THR A 578 -27.46 22.50 17.60
N VAL A 579 -26.61 23.46 17.32
CA VAL A 579 -27.03 24.83 17.10
C VAL A 579 -27.66 24.79 15.71
N SER A 580 -28.96 25.03 15.63
CA SER A 580 -29.65 25.12 14.33
C SER A 580 -29.05 26.29 13.53
N ASP A 581 -29.09 26.22 12.20
CA ASP A 581 -28.61 27.32 11.36
C ASP A 581 -29.24 28.66 11.74
N ALA A 582 -30.51 28.65 12.18
CA ALA A 582 -31.22 29.83 12.69
C ALA A 582 -30.65 30.36 14.03
N GLU A 583 -30.24 29.48 14.94
CA GLU A 583 -29.57 29.87 16.20
C GLU A 583 -28.14 30.35 15.94
N LEU A 584 -27.46 29.79 14.98
CA LEU A 584 -26.13 30.24 14.54
C LEU A 584 -26.20 31.64 13.91
N GLU A 585 -27.21 31.90 13.07
CA GLU A 585 -27.48 33.24 12.52
C GLU A 585 -27.84 34.27 13.61
N GLN A 586 -28.64 33.88 14.60
CA GLN A 586 -28.95 34.77 15.73
C GLN A 586 -27.72 35.08 16.59
N LEU A 587 -26.86 34.08 16.86
CA LEU A 587 -25.62 34.29 17.58
C LEU A 587 -24.60 35.14 16.79
N GLN A 588 -24.63 35.05 15.48
CA GLN A 588 -23.80 35.88 14.58
C GLN A 588 -24.28 37.32 14.46
N GLN A 589 -25.58 37.60 14.74
CA GLN A 589 -26.17 38.92 14.67
C GLN A 589 -26.20 39.64 16.03
N ALA A 590 -26.05 38.93 17.14
CA ALA A 590 -26.05 39.51 18.48
C ALA A 590 -24.78 40.34 18.73
N GLU A 591 -24.92 41.68 18.76
CA GLU A 591 -23.80 42.58 19.01
C GLU A 591 -23.13 42.26 20.37
N GLY A 592 -21.77 42.18 20.35
CA GLY A 592 -20.98 41.94 21.56
C GLY A 592 -20.68 40.46 21.85
N THR A 593 -21.21 39.52 21.06
CA THR A 593 -20.82 38.09 21.21
C THR A 593 -19.45 37.81 20.59
N PRO A 594 -18.69 36.86 21.14
CA PRO A 594 -17.39 36.46 20.57
C PRO A 594 -17.46 36.12 19.09
N ILE A 595 -18.56 35.47 18.66
CA ILE A 595 -18.80 35.07 17.27
C ILE A 595 -19.03 36.30 16.37
N ALA A 596 -19.79 37.30 16.84
CA ALA A 596 -20.02 38.54 16.10
C ALA A 596 -18.75 39.38 15.98
N ILE A 597 -17.90 39.40 17.01
CA ILE A 597 -16.59 40.07 16.99
C ILE A 597 -15.66 39.39 15.97
N ALA A 598 -15.57 38.09 15.98
CA ALA A 598 -14.76 37.32 15.02
C ALA A 598 -15.24 37.53 13.56
N ARG A 599 -16.57 37.51 13.32
CA ARG A 599 -17.17 37.77 12.00
C ARG A 599 -16.84 39.17 11.49
N ASN A 600 -17.00 40.20 12.35
CA ASN A 600 -16.70 41.58 11.97
C ASN A 600 -15.22 41.78 11.65
N SER A 601 -14.32 41.11 12.39
CA SER A 601 -12.87 41.12 12.09
C SER A 601 -12.54 40.51 10.75
N VAL A 602 -13.18 39.39 10.37
CA VAL A 602 -13.03 38.77 9.06
C VAL A 602 -13.58 39.66 7.95
N LEU A 603 -14.74 40.30 8.17
CA LEU A 603 -15.38 41.14 7.16
C LEU A 603 -14.67 42.48 6.95
N THR A 604 -14.07 43.05 8.00
CA THR A 604 -13.43 44.37 7.97
C THR A 604 -11.92 44.33 7.82
N GLY A 605 -11.29 43.16 7.98
CA GLY A 605 -9.82 43.02 7.97
C GLY A 605 -9.12 43.70 9.17
N VAL A 606 -9.86 44.10 10.19
CA VAL A 606 -9.34 44.80 11.39
C VAL A 606 -9.28 43.81 12.54
N THR A 607 -8.10 43.53 13.08
CA THR A 607 -7.90 42.72 14.29
C THR A 607 -8.52 43.42 15.50
N PRO A 608 -9.35 42.75 16.30
CA PRO A 608 -9.93 43.35 17.50
C PRO A 608 -8.85 43.66 18.54
N ASP A 609 -9.04 44.75 19.28
CA ASP A 609 -8.15 45.12 20.38
C ASP A 609 -8.22 44.03 21.48
N PRO A 610 -7.09 43.38 21.85
CA PRO A 610 -7.05 42.37 22.90
C PRO A 610 -7.56 42.80 24.26
N LEU A 611 -7.64 44.12 24.52
CA LEU A 611 -8.13 44.70 25.77
C LEU A 611 -9.68 44.77 25.87
N LEU A 612 -10.40 44.57 24.77
CA LEU A 612 -11.85 44.60 24.72
C LEU A 612 -12.51 43.21 24.92
N VAL A 613 -11.71 42.16 25.00
CA VAL A 613 -12.17 40.80 25.22
C VAL A 613 -11.86 40.42 26.68
N GLU A 614 -12.88 40.35 27.53
CA GLU A 614 -12.69 39.87 28.89
C GLU A 614 -12.06 38.48 28.91
N THR A 615 -10.99 38.34 29.70
CA THR A 615 -9.99 37.26 29.67
C THR A 615 -10.47 35.89 30.16
N SER A 616 -11.76 35.60 30.18
CA SER A 616 -12.28 34.31 30.66
C SER A 616 -12.40 33.22 29.57
N ASP A 617 -12.21 33.55 28.29
CA ASP A 617 -12.43 32.63 27.19
C ASP A 617 -11.13 32.34 26.41
N LEU A 618 -10.41 31.29 26.87
CA LEU A 618 -9.16 30.83 26.26
C LEU A 618 -9.33 30.38 24.78
N GLU A 619 -10.55 30.02 24.39
CA GLU A 619 -10.86 29.60 23.01
C GLU A 619 -10.94 30.80 22.06
N LEU A 620 -11.48 31.92 22.52
CA LEU A 620 -11.56 33.13 21.71
C LEU A 620 -10.18 33.73 21.44
N THR A 621 -9.28 33.68 22.42
CA THR A 621 -7.88 34.12 22.25
C THR A 621 -7.15 33.25 21.23
N ARG A 622 -7.46 31.96 21.15
CA ARG A 622 -6.90 31.03 20.12
C ARG A 622 -7.49 31.28 18.74
N LEU A 623 -8.80 31.54 18.63
CA LEU A 623 -9.48 31.88 17.38
C LEU A 623 -8.94 33.17 16.78
N ILE A 624 -8.75 34.19 17.61
CA ILE A 624 -8.20 35.50 17.20
C ILE A 624 -6.74 35.36 16.77
N ALA A 625 -5.95 34.51 17.41
CA ALA A 625 -4.55 34.22 17.02
C ALA A 625 -4.41 33.45 15.68
N LEU A 626 -5.48 32.77 15.25
CA LEU A 626 -5.50 32.03 13.97
C LEU A 626 -6.01 32.88 12.78
N LEU A 627 -6.67 34.00 13.02
CA LEU A 627 -7.20 34.89 11.99
C LEU A 627 -6.16 35.39 10.96
N PRO A 628 -4.90 35.71 11.32
CA PRO A 628 -3.88 36.11 10.33
C PRO A 628 -3.47 35.04 9.33
N SER A 629 -3.80 33.78 9.61
CA SER A 629 -3.43 32.66 8.71
C SER A 629 -4.54 32.31 7.70
N TYR A 630 -5.70 32.99 7.78
CA TYR A 630 -6.85 32.79 6.88
C TYR A 630 -7.20 34.06 6.06
N LEU A 631 -6.50 35.16 6.29
CA LEU A 631 -6.50 36.38 5.45
C LEU A 631 -5.26 36.44 4.58
#